data_370fa0a398ba22bfa107cf195873a620
#
_entry.id   370fa0a398ba22bfa107cf195873a620
#
_cell.length_a   1.000
_cell.length_b   1.000
_cell.length_c   1.000
_cell.angle_alpha   90.00
_cell.angle_beta   90.00
_cell.angle_gamma   90.00
#
_symmetry.space_group_name_H-M   'P 1'
#
loop_
_entity.id
_entity.type
_entity.pdbx_description
1 polymer ?
#
loop_
_entity_poly.entity_id
_entity_poly.type
_entity_poly.pdbx_seq_one_letter_code
_entity_poly.pdbx_strand_id
1 'polypeptide(L)'
;DGDRRLTPYEIDRLREGRKQPQYDLEIVPNATLEDLDKTLLARILHRTRELFPRNFANRTDHEILSALGVIRPDEGVWRPTLGGLMAAGIWPQKFFPRLHVIFTRYPGTQKANGGAVRYVRSKELVGPIPDMLLETVELVLNTMETVAIIEGSLRKELPDYPRVAVREAIANALQHRDYSLGSRGAVVQVNMFDDRLEIYNPGGLYGPATIESLLSGEGISSQRNQFLSRLLTYTPYLDGFVVESKGTGIPVIEAELQKAEMPKVEIRDTLISFTLIIRKRQPKTVVEKEPVQKPLLASKRLSAPEMMELILTTLERLGPLSAKELSEHLGRSAATTKNYLKDLINDGKVIQTEPSRSPKQRYRLTDRP
;
A
#
# COMPACT_ATOMS: atom_id res chain seq x y z
N ASP A 1 -29.56 -11.94 1.00
CA ASP A 1 -29.32 -11.55 2.39
C ASP A 1 -30.63 -11.09 2.99
N GLY A 2 -31.15 -11.83 3.98
CA GLY A 2 -32.43 -11.52 4.59
C GLY A 2 -32.32 -10.34 5.57
N ASP A 3 -33.46 -9.75 5.94
CA ASP A 3 -33.56 -8.73 6.98
C ASP A 3 -32.98 -9.26 8.29
N ARG A 4 -31.95 -8.59 8.83
CA ARG A 4 -31.44 -8.90 10.15
C ARG A 4 -31.82 -7.81 11.15
N ARG A 5 -32.11 -8.19 12.38
CA ARG A 5 -32.33 -7.25 13.45
C ARG A 5 -31.03 -6.58 13.85
N LEU A 6 -31.00 -5.24 13.85
CA LEU A 6 -29.86 -4.47 14.32
C LEU A 6 -29.69 -4.65 15.84
N THR A 7 -28.44 -4.71 16.27
CA THR A 7 -28.08 -4.67 17.68
C THR A 7 -28.37 -3.27 18.27
N PRO A 8 -28.58 -3.13 19.58
CA PRO A 8 -28.72 -1.81 20.21
C PRO A 8 -27.56 -0.87 19.87
N TYR A 9 -26.34 -1.39 19.85
CA TYR A 9 -25.14 -0.63 19.48
C TYR A 9 -25.21 -0.09 18.03
N GLU A 10 -25.62 -0.91 17.06
CA GLU A 10 -25.78 -0.48 15.66
C GLU A 10 -26.90 0.58 15.52
N ILE A 11 -27.98 0.46 16.29
CA ILE A 11 -29.04 1.46 16.32
C ILE A 11 -28.53 2.81 16.85
N ASP A 12 -27.74 2.79 17.90
CA ASP A 12 -27.16 4.01 18.47
C ASP A 12 -26.17 4.64 17.50
N ARG A 13 -25.38 3.83 16.79
CA ARG A 13 -24.51 4.31 15.72
C ARG A 13 -25.27 5.04 14.61
N LEU A 14 -26.39 4.50 14.15
CA LEU A 14 -27.24 5.14 13.16
C LEU A 14 -27.88 6.45 13.66
N ARG A 15 -28.22 6.52 14.94
CA ARG A 15 -28.75 7.74 15.58
C ARG A 15 -27.67 8.83 15.67
N GLU A 16 -26.47 8.47 16.10
CA GLU A 16 -25.33 9.38 16.17
C GLU A 16 -24.94 9.91 14.78
N GLY A 17 -24.98 9.07 13.74
CA GLY A 17 -24.70 9.45 12.36
C GLY A 17 -25.64 10.51 11.75
N ARG A 18 -26.77 10.81 12.41
CA ARG A 18 -27.70 11.88 11.99
C ARG A 18 -27.18 13.29 12.31
N LYS A 19 -26.19 13.42 13.17
CA LYS A 19 -25.58 14.69 13.60
C LYS A 19 -24.09 14.64 13.32
N GLN A 20 -23.47 15.81 13.11
CA GLN A 20 -22.02 15.90 13.04
C GLN A 20 -21.43 15.60 14.42
N PRO A 21 -20.69 14.50 14.62
CA PRO A 21 -20.02 14.20 15.87
C PRO A 21 -18.96 15.26 16.19
N GLN A 22 -18.73 15.50 17.46
CA GLN A 22 -17.69 16.42 17.97
C GLN A 22 -16.90 15.76 19.11
N TYR A 23 -16.71 14.45 19.05
CA TYR A 23 -15.94 13.72 20.05
C TYR A 23 -14.48 14.15 20.10
N ASP A 24 -13.95 14.61 18.97
CA ASP A 24 -12.61 15.18 18.87
C ASP A 24 -12.46 16.53 19.63
N LEU A 25 -13.57 17.24 19.90
CA LEU A 25 -13.60 18.45 20.72
C LEU A 25 -13.97 18.21 22.19
N GLU A 26 -14.21 16.97 22.59
CA GLU A 26 -14.55 16.64 23.98
C GLU A 26 -13.39 17.01 24.90
N ILE A 27 -13.70 17.80 25.94
CA ILE A 27 -12.73 18.15 26.97
C ILE A 27 -12.38 16.90 27.78
N VAL A 28 -11.09 16.74 28.10
CA VAL A 28 -10.61 15.66 28.94
C VAL A 28 -10.41 16.19 30.36
N PRO A 29 -11.34 15.94 31.31
CA PRO A 29 -11.42 16.68 32.57
C PRO A 29 -10.14 16.59 33.43
N ASN A 30 -9.47 15.43 33.42
CA ASN A 30 -8.26 15.18 34.21
C ASN A 30 -6.95 15.49 33.46
N ALA A 31 -7.05 16.01 32.22
CA ALA A 31 -5.87 16.41 31.45
C ALA A 31 -5.52 17.87 31.71
N THR A 32 -4.26 18.18 31.65
CA THR A 32 -3.70 19.53 31.79
C THR A 32 -2.83 19.89 30.58
N LEU A 33 -2.43 21.16 30.46
CA LEU A 33 -1.53 21.58 29.39
C LEU A 33 -0.16 20.88 29.46
N GLU A 34 0.23 20.36 30.61
CA GLU A 34 1.48 19.58 30.76
C GLU A 34 1.39 18.17 30.14
N ASP A 35 0.19 17.70 29.81
CA ASP A 35 0.01 16.44 29.07
C ASP A 35 0.17 16.61 27.55
N LEU A 36 0.44 17.86 27.08
CA LEU A 36 0.71 18.18 25.67
C LEU A 36 2.22 18.38 25.44
N ASP A 37 2.72 17.89 24.30
CA ASP A 37 4.11 18.07 23.88
C ASP A 37 4.35 19.53 23.42
N LYS A 38 5.16 20.26 24.18
CA LYS A 38 5.48 21.67 23.95
C LYS A 38 6.19 21.89 22.61
N THR A 39 7.05 20.96 22.20
CA THR A 39 7.78 21.05 20.92
C THR A 39 6.83 20.90 19.74
N LEU A 40 5.95 19.91 19.82
CA LEU A 40 4.96 19.65 18.79
C LEU A 40 3.95 20.80 18.67
N LEU A 41 3.48 21.33 19.83
CA LEU A 41 2.61 22.51 19.87
C LEU A 41 3.29 23.74 19.23
N ALA A 42 4.56 23.99 19.55
CA ALA A 42 5.29 25.11 18.97
C ALA A 42 5.36 25.04 17.44
N ARG A 43 5.58 23.83 16.88
CA ARG A 43 5.57 23.60 15.42
C ARG A 43 4.19 23.81 14.80
N ILE A 44 3.12 23.33 15.47
CA ILE A 44 1.74 23.53 15.02
C ILE A 44 1.39 25.03 15.01
N LEU A 45 1.72 25.75 16.08
CA LEU A 45 1.48 27.19 16.21
C LEU A 45 2.24 28.00 15.14
N HIS A 46 3.52 27.68 14.94
CA HIS A 46 4.35 28.31 13.91
C HIS A 46 3.70 28.11 12.52
N ARG A 47 3.38 26.87 12.19
CA ARG A 47 2.76 26.54 10.91
C ARG A 47 1.40 27.22 10.71
N THR A 48 0.60 27.31 11.76
CA THR A 48 -0.70 27.97 11.70
C THR A 48 -0.56 29.46 11.42
N ARG A 49 0.42 30.13 12.04
CA ARG A 49 0.71 31.55 11.78
C ARG A 49 1.21 31.80 10.37
N GLU A 50 2.06 30.90 9.85
CA GLU A 50 2.54 30.98 8.47
C GLU A 50 1.41 30.86 7.45
N LEU A 51 0.52 29.89 7.63
CA LEU A 51 -0.57 29.63 6.68
C LEU A 51 -1.67 30.69 6.74
N PHE A 52 -1.93 31.25 7.91
CA PHE A 52 -3.04 32.19 8.14
C PHE A 52 -2.60 33.45 8.88
N PRO A 53 -1.65 34.24 8.33
CA PRO A 53 -1.09 35.37 9.03
C PRO A 53 -2.16 36.46 9.34
N ARG A 54 -3.14 36.64 8.46
CA ARG A 54 -4.24 37.59 8.70
C ARG A 54 -5.09 37.25 9.92
N ASN A 55 -5.24 35.94 10.23
CA ASN A 55 -6.09 35.51 11.30
C ASN A 55 -5.32 35.34 12.63
N PHE A 56 -4.03 34.94 12.57
CA PHE A 56 -3.32 34.43 13.73
C PHE A 56 -2.01 35.17 14.07
N ALA A 57 -1.52 36.12 13.24
CA ALA A 57 -0.26 36.80 13.53
C ALA A 57 -0.23 37.48 14.92
N ASN A 58 -1.35 38.13 15.32
CA ASN A 58 -1.47 38.85 16.57
C ASN A 58 -2.27 38.13 17.65
N ARG A 59 -2.53 36.81 17.46
CA ARG A 59 -3.25 35.99 18.44
C ARG A 59 -2.29 35.31 19.41
N THR A 60 -2.73 35.19 20.66
CA THR A 60 -2.01 34.42 21.67
C THR A 60 -2.01 32.93 21.31
N ASP A 61 -1.06 32.17 21.84
CA ASP A 61 -1.00 30.72 21.65
C ASP A 61 -2.28 30.00 22.10
N HIS A 62 -2.87 30.43 23.23
CA HIS A 62 -4.12 29.88 23.71
C HIS A 62 -5.29 30.12 22.76
N GLU A 63 -5.39 31.33 22.17
CA GLU A 63 -6.43 31.63 21.18
C GLU A 63 -6.28 30.74 19.94
N ILE A 64 -5.04 30.53 19.48
CA ILE A 64 -4.77 29.69 18.30
C ILE A 64 -5.08 28.23 18.62
N LEU A 65 -4.59 27.70 19.73
CA LEU A 65 -4.84 26.31 20.14
C LEU A 65 -6.32 26.05 20.36
N SER A 66 -7.04 27.02 20.92
CA SER A 66 -8.50 26.93 21.08
C SER A 66 -9.22 26.94 19.72
N ALA A 67 -8.82 27.81 18.79
CA ALA A 67 -9.39 27.86 17.44
C ALA A 67 -9.13 26.59 16.62
N LEU A 68 -8.02 25.90 16.89
CA LEU A 68 -7.68 24.60 16.30
C LEU A 68 -8.37 23.42 17.01
N GLY A 69 -9.03 23.65 18.14
CA GLY A 69 -9.68 22.62 18.94
C GLY A 69 -8.71 21.76 19.75
N VAL A 70 -7.48 22.22 19.97
CA VAL A 70 -6.48 21.52 20.81
C VAL A 70 -6.82 21.62 22.28
N ILE A 71 -7.25 22.81 22.71
CA ILE A 71 -7.67 23.12 24.08
C ILE A 71 -9.04 23.80 24.10
N ARG A 72 -9.74 23.71 25.21
CA ARG A 72 -11.00 24.43 25.45
C ARG A 72 -11.06 24.93 26.89
N PRO A 73 -11.76 26.04 27.16
CA PRO A 73 -11.97 26.51 28.52
C PRO A 73 -12.99 25.59 29.24
N ASP A 74 -12.67 25.22 30.47
CA ASP A 74 -13.50 24.45 31.39
C ASP A 74 -13.41 25.09 32.77
N GLU A 75 -14.50 25.71 33.25
CA GLU A 75 -14.57 26.42 34.52
C GLU A 75 -13.41 27.42 34.80
N GLY A 76 -13.00 28.14 33.73
CA GLY A 76 -11.91 29.11 33.82
C GLY A 76 -10.49 28.53 33.67
N VAL A 77 -10.36 27.23 33.48
CA VAL A 77 -9.10 26.54 33.24
C VAL A 77 -9.03 26.04 31.79
N TRP A 78 -7.89 26.20 31.14
CA TRP A 78 -7.67 25.62 29.81
C TRP A 78 -7.37 24.11 29.94
N ARG A 79 -8.14 23.28 29.25
CA ARG A 79 -7.96 21.84 29.22
C ARG A 79 -7.80 21.29 27.81
N PRO A 80 -6.95 20.26 27.62
CA PRO A 80 -6.88 19.57 26.37
C PRO A 80 -8.20 18.91 25.96
N THR A 81 -8.43 18.87 24.65
CA THR A 81 -9.50 18.06 24.07
C THR A 81 -8.95 16.66 23.74
N LEU A 82 -9.86 15.70 23.46
CA LEU A 82 -9.47 14.39 22.94
C LEU A 82 -8.64 14.54 21.66
N GLY A 83 -9.10 15.33 20.69
CA GLY A 83 -8.36 15.59 19.44
C GLY A 83 -6.99 16.25 19.67
N GLY A 84 -6.91 17.20 20.62
CA GLY A 84 -5.66 17.83 21.01
C GLY A 84 -4.67 16.84 21.59
N LEU A 85 -5.09 15.96 22.50
CA LEU A 85 -4.25 14.89 23.03
C LEU A 85 -3.82 13.89 21.94
N MET A 86 -4.75 13.48 21.09
CA MET A 86 -4.41 12.53 20.00
C MET A 86 -3.46 13.11 18.95
N ALA A 87 -3.49 14.42 18.73
CA ALA A 87 -2.60 15.08 17.77
C ALA A 87 -1.26 15.50 18.37
N ALA A 88 -1.22 15.92 19.63
CA ALA A 88 -0.06 16.56 20.25
C ALA A 88 0.12 16.22 21.74
N GLY A 89 -0.48 15.14 22.26
CA GLY A 89 -0.29 14.69 23.62
C GLY A 89 1.04 13.95 23.79
N ILE A 90 1.59 13.96 25.02
CA ILE A 90 2.77 13.15 25.37
C ILE A 90 2.38 11.68 25.45
N TRP A 91 1.29 11.36 26.13
CA TRP A 91 0.80 10.00 26.30
C TRP A 91 -0.74 9.98 26.43
N PRO A 92 -1.48 10.08 25.30
CA PRO A 92 -2.96 10.07 25.31
C PRO A 92 -3.58 8.84 25.97
N GLN A 93 -2.86 7.70 25.97
CA GLN A 93 -3.34 6.44 26.54
C GLN A 93 -3.43 6.46 28.07
N LYS A 94 -2.85 7.47 28.74
CA LYS A 94 -3.10 7.78 30.16
C LYS A 94 -4.62 8.00 30.41
N PHE A 95 -5.30 8.63 29.47
CA PHE A 95 -6.73 8.97 29.54
C PHE A 95 -7.59 8.00 28.74
N PHE A 96 -7.06 7.47 27.67
CA PHE A 96 -7.75 6.60 26.71
C PHE A 96 -6.93 5.34 26.42
N PRO A 97 -6.89 4.37 27.36
CA PRO A 97 -5.98 3.22 27.25
C PRO A 97 -6.08 2.40 25.98
N ARG A 98 -7.22 2.45 25.27
CA ARG A 98 -7.48 1.68 24.05
C ARG A 98 -7.35 2.50 22.76
N LEU A 99 -7.01 3.80 22.81
CA LEU A 99 -6.79 4.63 21.64
C LEU A 99 -5.33 4.47 21.15
N HIS A 100 -4.99 3.25 20.72
CA HIS A 100 -3.67 2.90 20.19
C HIS A 100 -3.78 1.97 18.99
N VAL A 101 -2.65 1.63 18.38
CA VAL A 101 -2.55 0.64 17.29
C VAL A 101 -1.98 -0.66 17.85
N ILE A 102 -2.50 -1.80 17.39
CA ILE A 102 -1.87 -3.10 17.59
C ILE A 102 -1.41 -3.61 16.23
N PHE A 103 -0.11 -3.80 16.06
CA PHE A 103 0.45 -4.53 14.93
C PHE A 103 0.57 -6.00 15.29
N THR A 104 0.16 -6.90 14.37
CA THR A 104 0.33 -8.34 14.53
C THR A 104 0.75 -9.00 13.21
N ARG A 105 1.85 -9.76 13.23
CA ARG A 105 2.28 -10.64 12.13
C ARG A 105 1.79 -12.06 12.41
N TYR A 106 0.87 -12.52 11.58
CA TYR A 106 0.34 -13.89 11.65
C TYR A 106 1.09 -14.81 10.69
N PRO A 107 1.36 -16.08 11.07
CA PRO A 107 1.81 -17.08 10.13
C PRO A 107 0.64 -17.56 9.27
N GLY A 108 0.87 -17.70 7.96
CA GLY A 108 -0.17 -18.12 7.01
C GLY A 108 -1.18 -17.00 6.69
N THR A 109 -2.38 -17.40 6.29
CA THR A 109 -3.41 -16.51 5.76
C THR A 109 -4.61 -16.29 6.71
N GLN A 110 -4.59 -16.87 7.91
CA GLN A 110 -5.68 -16.80 8.89
C GLN A 110 -5.17 -16.48 10.29
N LYS A 111 -5.99 -15.79 11.10
CA LYS A 111 -5.69 -15.49 12.51
C LYS A 111 -5.58 -16.72 13.41
N ALA A 112 -6.30 -17.79 13.08
CA ALA A 112 -6.34 -19.05 13.82
C ALA A 112 -6.08 -20.20 12.86
N ASN A 113 -4.85 -20.73 12.87
CA ASN A 113 -4.44 -21.81 11.97
C ASN A 113 -4.51 -23.21 12.62
N GLY A 114 -5.11 -23.32 13.83
CA GLY A 114 -5.09 -24.58 14.60
C GLY A 114 -3.69 -25.03 15.06
N GLY A 115 -2.65 -24.26 14.72
CA GLY A 115 -1.26 -24.53 15.09
C GLY A 115 -0.87 -23.96 16.47
N ALA A 116 0.27 -24.42 17.01
CA ALA A 116 0.81 -23.96 18.29
C ALA A 116 1.23 -22.46 18.26
N VAL A 117 1.58 -21.91 17.10
CA VAL A 117 2.02 -20.53 16.94
C VAL A 117 0.82 -19.65 16.56
N ARG A 118 0.37 -18.80 17.48
CA ARG A 118 -0.75 -17.87 17.24
C ARG A 118 -0.33 -16.65 16.40
N TYR A 119 0.85 -16.10 16.65
CA TYR A 119 1.44 -14.96 15.91
C TYR A 119 2.96 -15.05 15.99
N VAL A 120 3.62 -14.47 15.01
CA VAL A 120 5.10 -14.40 14.93
C VAL A 120 5.60 -13.19 15.73
N ARG A 121 4.88 -12.07 15.65
CA ARG A 121 5.20 -10.81 16.32
C ARG A 121 3.91 -10.07 16.64
N SER A 122 3.85 -9.44 17.81
CA SER A 122 2.81 -8.49 18.16
C SER A 122 3.42 -7.33 18.93
N LYS A 123 2.99 -6.09 18.64
CA LYS A 123 3.43 -4.87 19.33
C LYS A 123 2.26 -3.91 19.47
N GLU A 124 2.12 -3.33 20.67
CA GLU A 124 1.27 -2.17 20.89
C GLU A 124 2.08 -0.90 20.58
N LEU A 125 1.45 0.03 19.86
CA LEU A 125 2.04 1.29 19.42
C LEU A 125 1.21 2.40 20.02
N VAL A 126 1.79 3.10 20.99
CA VAL A 126 1.15 4.12 21.84
C VAL A 126 1.76 5.49 21.55
N GLY A 127 1.15 6.55 22.10
CA GLY A 127 1.56 7.93 21.87
C GLY A 127 0.51 8.71 21.07
N PRO A 128 0.80 9.94 20.66
CA PRO A 128 -0.06 10.71 19.76
C PRO A 128 -0.05 10.11 18.34
N ILE A 129 -0.97 10.56 17.50
CA ILE A 129 -1.13 10.04 16.14
C ILE A 129 0.17 10.10 15.31
N PRO A 130 0.97 11.19 15.31
CA PRO A 130 2.21 11.21 14.54
C PRO A 130 3.18 10.10 14.93
N ASP A 131 3.34 9.82 16.22
CA ASP A 131 4.25 8.78 16.73
C ASP A 131 3.72 7.38 16.39
N MET A 132 2.43 7.13 16.63
CA MET A 132 1.79 5.87 16.26
C MET A 132 1.87 5.61 14.76
N LEU A 133 1.69 6.64 13.92
CA LEU A 133 1.82 6.53 12.48
C LEU A 133 3.25 6.16 12.08
N LEU A 134 4.25 6.90 12.60
CA LEU A 134 5.67 6.68 12.29
C LEU A 134 6.09 5.25 12.66
N GLU A 135 5.88 4.88 13.92
CA GLU A 135 6.29 3.56 14.42
C GLU A 135 5.55 2.40 13.73
N THR A 136 4.25 2.58 13.41
CA THR A 136 3.48 1.54 12.72
C THR A 136 3.99 1.34 11.30
N VAL A 137 4.23 2.43 10.57
CA VAL A 137 4.76 2.36 9.20
C VAL A 137 6.13 1.70 9.19
N GLU A 138 7.04 2.13 10.07
CA GLU A 138 8.37 1.52 10.18
C GLU A 138 8.31 0.04 10.54
N LEU A 139 7.41 -0.33 11.46
CA LEU A 139 7.25 -1.73 11.86
C LEU A 139 6.73 -2.60 10.71
N VAL A 140 5.78 -2.11 9.91
CA VAL A 140 5.32 -2.80 8.69
C VAL A 140 6.47 -2.94 7.70
N LEU A 141 7.20 -1.85 7.41
CA LEU A 141 8.30 -1.85 6.45
C LEU A 141 9.46 -2.77 6.86
N ASN A 142 9.77 -2.82 8.17
CA ASN A 142 10.82 -3.69 8.71
C ASN A 142 10.39 -5.17 8.84
N THR A 143 9.09 -5.46 8.70
CA THR A 143 8.55 -6.83 8.82
C THR A 143 8.24 -7.44 7.45
N MET A 144 7.99 -6.61 6.43
CA MET A 144 7.73 -7.08 5.06
C MET A 144 9.00 -7.64 4.41
N GLU A 145 8.79 -8.50 3.43
CA GLU A 145 9.85 -9.04 2.59
C GLU A 145 10.11 -8.13 1.38
N THR A 146 11.28 -8.29 0.79
CA THR A 146 11.68 -7.58 -0.43
C THR A 146 12.08 -8.61 -1.46
N VAL A 147 11.44 -8.60 -2.62
CA VAL A 147 11.79 -9.46 -3.76
C VAL A 147 12.80 -8.74 -4.63
N ALA A 148 13.94 -9.38 -4.89
CA ALA A 148 14.90 -8.88 -5.85
C ALA A 148 14.58 -9.41 -7.25
N ILE A 149 14.33 -8.50 -8.20
CA ILE A 149 14.18 -8.85 -9.61
C ILE A 149 15.38 -8.33 -10.41
N ILE A 150 15.72 -9.02 -11.49
CA ILE A 150 16.76 -8.60 -12.42
C ILE A 150 16.07 -8.13 -13.70
N GLU A 151 16.12 -6.83 -13.95
CA GLU A 151 15.65 -6.21 -15.19
C GLU A 151 16.87 -5.83 -16.05
N GLY A 152 17.19 -6.65 -17.03
CA GLY A 152 18.41 -6.47 -17.85
C GLY A 152 19.68 -6.67 -17.01
N SER A 153 20.47 -5.60 -16.83
CA SER A 153 21.68 -5.60 -15.99
C SER A 153 21.48 -5.02 -14.59
N LEU A 154 20.27 -4.56 -14.26
CA LEU A 154 19.97 -3.88 -13.00
C LEU A 154 19.20 -4.80 -12.06
N ARG A 155 19.68 -4.90 -10.81
CA ARG A 155 18.94 -5.49 -9.70
C ARG A 155 18.00 -4.43 -9.13
N LYS A 156 16.69 -4.73 -9.10
CA LYS A 156 15.67 -3.88 -8.51
C LYS A 156 15.04 -4.60 -7.33
N GLU A 157 14.99 -3.93 -6.20
CA GLU A 157 14.35 -4.45 -4.99
C GLU A 157 12.92 -3.93 -4.94
N LEU A 158 11.97 -4.86 -4.88
CA LEU A 158 10.56 -4.55 -4.82
C LEU A 158 10.00 -5.00 -3.45
N PRO A 159 9.57 -4.06 -2.62
CA PRO A 159 8.95 -4.39 -1.34
C PRO A 159 7.57 -5.02 -1.54
N ASP A 160 7.12 -5.80 -0.56
CA ASP A 160 5.79 -6.42 -0.54
C ASP A 160 4.66 -5.41 -0.72
N TYR A 161 4.83 -4.21 -0.14
CA TYR A 161 3.84 -3.12 -0.19
C TYR A 161 4.54 -1.78 -0.48
N PRO A 162 3.96 -0.89 -1.31
CA PRO A 162 4.48 0.46 -1.50
C PRO A 162 4.41 1.27 -0.20
N ARG A 163 5.53 1.89 0.19
CA ARG A 163 5.63 2.68 1.44
C ARG A 163 4.53 3.74 1.56
N VAL A 164 4.26 4.46 0.49
CA VAL A 164 3.25 5.53 0.46
C VAL A 164 1.85 4.96 0.70
N ALA A 165 1.52 3.82 0.08
CA ALA A 165 0.22 3.16 0.28
C ALA A 165 0.04 2.70 1.73
N VAL A 166 1.07 2.11 2.35
CA VAL A 166 1.06 1.69 3.77
C VAL A 166 0.84 2.90 4.68
N ARG A 167 1.64 3.98 4.48
CA ARG A 167 1.53 5.21 5.28
C ARG A 167 0.12 5.79 5.19
N GLU A 168 -0.39 5.94 3.98
CA GLU A 168 -1.70 6.57 3.76
C GLU A 168 -2.84 5.73 4.35
N ALA A 169 -2.78 4.41 4.23
CA ALA A 169 -3.78 3.52 4.82
C ALA A 169 -3.81 3.62 6.36
N ILE A 170 -2.64 3.70 7.02
CA ILE A 170 -2.54 3.83 8.47
C ILE A 170 -2.97 5.24 8.92
N ALA A 171 -2.55 6.30 8.21
CA ALA A 171 -2.95 7.67 8.49
C ALA A 171 -4.49 7.82 8.42
N ASN A 172 -5.12 7.27 7.37
CA ASN A 172 -6.57 7.25 7.22
C ASN A 172 -7.26 6.52 8.36
N ALA A 173 -6.75 5.38 8.80
CA ALA A 173 -7.32 4.64 9.93
C ALA A 173 -7.28 5.48 11.22
N LEU A 174 -6.17 6.15 11.51
CA LEU A 174 -6.03 7.00 12.70
C LEU A 174 -6.89 8.27 12.62
N GLN A 175 -6.97 8.91 11.46
CA GLN A 175 -7.75 10.13 11.22
C GLN A 175 -9.26 9.89 11.30
N HIS A 176 -9.74 8.83 10.65
CA HIS A 176 -11.16 8.53 10.48
C HIS A 176 -11.73 7.56 11.51
N ARG A 177 -10.91 7.13 12.49
CA ARG A 177 -11.36 6.32 13.61
C ARG A 177 -12.61 6.92 14.25
N ASP A 178 -13.49 6.04 14.71
CA ASP A 178 -14.60 6.43 15.57
C ASP A 178 -14.12 6.65 17.02
N TYR A 179 -14.24 7.89 17.48
CA TYR A 179 -13.89 8.32 18.84
C TYR A 179 -15.11 8.40 19.78
N SER A 180 -16.28 7.90 19.38
CA SER A 180 -17.48 7.82 20.24
C SER A 180 -17.24 6.91 21.44
N LEU A 181 -18.01 7.13 22.50
CA LEU A 181 -17.91 6.37 23.76
C LEU A 181 -17.96 4.85 23.52
N GLY A 182 -18.87 4.39 22.64
CA GLY A 182 -19.01 2.99 22.31
C GLY A 182 -17.81 2.37 21.59
N SER A 183 -17.02 3.18 20.87
CA SER A 183 -15.88 2.71 20.08
C SER A 183 -14.52 2.89 20.76
N ARG A 184 -14.45 3.59 21.91
CA ARG A 184 -13.17 3.83 22.63
C ARG A 184 -12.53 2.57 23.19
N GLY A 185 -13.30 1.52 23.42
CA GLY A 185 -12.80 0.21 23.87
C GLY A 185 -12.13 -0.63 22.77
N ALA A 186 -12.32 -0.28 21.48
CA ALA A 186 -11.71 -0.98 20.37
C ALA A 186 -10.37 -0.34 19.95
N VAL A 187 -9.47 -1.09 19.33
CA VAL A 187 -8.15 -0.62 18.85
C VAL A 187 -8.09 -0.64 17.32
N VAL A 188 -7.26 0.22 16.74
CA VAL A 188 -6.85 0.07 15.36
C VAL A 188 -5.93 -1.14 15.27
N GLN A 189 -6.17 -2.05 14.31
CA GLN A 189 -5.35 -3.23 14.14
C GLN A 189 -4.69 -3.21 12.77
N VAL A 190 -3.38 -3.45 12.75
CA VAL A 190 -2.61 -3.64 11.53
C VAL A 190 -2.14 -5.10 11.54
N ASN A 191 -2.80 -5.93 10.74
CA ASN A 191 -2.59 -7.37 10.70
C ASN A 191 -1.86 -7.75 9.41
N MET A 192 -0.65 -8.28 9.52
CA MET A 192 0.14 -8.73 8.38
C MET A 192 0.07 -10.26 8.30
N PHE A 193 -0.40 -10.76 7.16
CA PHE A 193 -0.47 -12.18 6.79
C PHE A 193 0.58 -12.50 5.71
N ASP A 194 0.68 -13.75 5.31
CA ASP A 194 1.60 -14.16 4.24
C ASP A 194 1.17 -13.63 2.87
N ASP A 195 -0.13 -13.35 2.69
CA ASP A 195 -0.74 -12.94 1.41
C ASP A 195 -1.25 -11.50 1.39
N ARG A 196 -1.34 -10.80 2.54
CA ARG A 196 -1.94 -9.46 2.63
C ARG A 196 -1.60 -8.70 3.90
N LEU A 197 -1.82 -7.40 3.85
CA LEU A 197 -1.87 -6.48 4.98
C LEU A 197 -3.32 -6.02 5.18
N GLU A 198 -3.88 -6.18 6.38
CA GLU A 198 -5.21 -5.69 6.76
C GLU A 198 -5.08 -4.55 7.78
N ILE A 199 -5.70 -3.41 7.49
CA ILE A 199 -5.83 -2.29 8.42
C ILE A 199 -7.29 -2.22 8.84
N TYR A 200 -7.57 -2.66 10.07
CA TYR A 200 -8.90 -2.63 10.69
C TYR A 200 -9.05 -1.34 11.51
N ASN A 201 -10.13 -0.63 11.28
CA ASN A 201 -10.46 0.62 11.93
C ASN A 201 -11.84 0.53 12.62
N PRO A 202 -11.96 0.84 13.92
CA PRO A 202 -13.25 0.97 14.58
C PRO A 202 -14.08 2.11 13.98
N GLY A 203 -15.33 1.79 13.63
CA GLY A 203 -16.26 2.68 12.94
C GLY A 203 -16.29 2.45 11.43
N GLY A 204 -17.49 2.24 10.87
CA GLY A 204 -17.73 2.14 9.43
C GLY A 204 -17.59 3.49 8.72
N LEU A 205 -17.91 3.54 7.45
CA LEU A 205 -17.95 4.77 6.67
C LEU A 205 -18.89 5.79 7.31
N TYR A 206 -18.57 7.07 7.15
CA TYR A 206 -19.31 8.16 7.76
C TYR A 206 -19.94 9.07 6.70
N GLY A 207 -21.17 9.51 6.95
CA GLY A 207 -21.90 10.43 6.10
C GLY A 207 -22.31 9.79 4.76
N PRO A 208 -22.26 10.54 3.63
CA PRO A 208 -22.66 10.05 2.31
C PRO A 208 -21.58 9.22 1.60
N ALA A 209 -20.45 8.96 2.25
CA ALA A 209 -19.36 8.19 1.65
C ALA A 209 -19.79 6.73 1.41
N THR A 210 -19.51 6.23 0.21
CA THR A 210 -19.69 4.82 -0.18
C THR A 210 -18.35 4.24 -0.63
N ILE A 211 -18.20 2.92 -0.62
CA ILE A 211 -17.00 2.25 -1.13
C ILE A 211 -16.73 2.68 -2.57
N GLU A 212 -17.77 2.75 -3.40
CA GLU A 212 -17.67 3.15 -4.80
C GLU A 212 -17.14 4.57 -4.94
N SER A 213 -17.68 5.54 -4.17
CA SER A 213 -17.22 6.93 -4.20
C SER A 213 -15.79 7.10 -3.69
N LEU A 214 -15.35 6.26 -2.74
CA LEU A 214 -13.96 6.26 -2.28
C LEU A 214 -12.99 5.74 -3.33
N LEU A 215 -13.38 4.70 -4.08
CA LEU A 215 -12.53 4.09 -5.11
C LEU A 215 -12.47 4.94 -6.38
N SER A 216 -13.57 5.60 -6.77
CA SER A 216 -13.61 6.50 -7.94
C SER A 216 -12.89 7.83 -7.71
N GLY A 217 -12.70 8.24 -6.46
CA GLY A 217 -12.17 9.56 -6.11
C GLY A 217 -13.15 10.72 -6.37
N GLU A 218 -14.38 10.43 -6.78
CA GLU A 218 -15.44 11.41 -7.03
C GLU A 218 -16.28 11.70 -5.78
N GLY A 219 -15.93 11.09 -4.65
CA GLY A 219 -16.70 11.15 -3.43
C GLY A 219 -16.60 12.48 -2.70
N ILE A 220 -17.70 12.85 -2.03
CA ILE A 220 -17.70 13.93 -1.06
C ILE A 220 -16.87 13.48 0.14
N SER A 221 -15.78 14.20 0.42
CA SER A 221 -14.99 13.98 1.62
C SER A 221 -15.83 14.30 2.85
N SER A 222 -16.32 13.27 3.51
CA SER A 222 -17.05 13.40 4.77
C SER A 222 -16.16 13.02 5.94
N GLN A 223 -15.95 13.96 6.85
CA GLN A 223 -15.03 13.78 7.97
C GLN A 223 -15.84 13.67 9.28
N ARG A 224 -15.73 12.51 9.95
CA ARG A 224 -16.34 12.31 11.27
C ARG A 224 -15.68 13.22 12.30
N ASN A 225 -14.36 13.34 12.28
CA ASN A 225 -13.55 14.08 13.24
C ASN A 225 -12.99 15.34 12.56
N GLN A 226 -13.83 16.36 12.37
CA GLN A 226 -13.48 17.54 11.53
C GLN A 226 -12.32 18.34 12.12
N PHE A 227 -12.30 18.54 13.43
CA PHE A 227 -11.26 19.33 14.10
C PHE A 227 -9.93 18.56 14.16
N LEU A 228 -9.98 17.29 14.54
CA LEU A 228 -8.80 16.45 14.52
C LEU A 228 -8.22 16.32 13.11
N SER A 229 -9.05 16.06 12.11
CA SER A 229 -8.62 15.95 10.72
C SER A 229 -7.93 17.23 10.24
N ARG A 230 -8.51 18.40 10.54
CA ARG A 230 -7.89 19.68 10.25
C ARG A 230 -6.59 19.89 11.01
N LEU A 231 -6.55 19.56 12.30
CA LEU A 231 -5.37 19.70 13.14
C LEU A 231 -4.20 18.85 12.61
N LEU A 232 -4.46 17.62 12.16
CA LEU A 232 -3.44 16.73 11.59
C LEU A 232 -2.82 17.27 10.30
N THR A 233 -3.46 18.20 9.60
CA THR A 233 -2.85 18.89 8.44
C THR A 233 -1.79 19.94 8.83
N TYR A 234 -1.74 20.30 10.10
CA TYR A 234 -0.74 21.19 10.68
C TYR A 234 0.23 20.45 11.60
N THR A 235 -0.10 19.20 11.95
CA THR A 235 0.71 18.36 12.83
C THR A 235 1.89 17.80 12.05
N PRO A 236 3.13 18.08 12.46
CA PRO A 236 4.33 17.62 11.75
C PRO A 236 4.47 16.10 11.75
N TYR A 237 4.98 15.59 10.64
CA TYR A 237 5.35 14.18 10.45
C TYR A 237 6.55 14.11 9.50
N LEU A 238 7.72 13.68 9.99
CA LEU A 238 8.98 13.73 9.24
C LEU A 238 9.21 15.13 8.63
N ASP A 239 9.44 15.20 7.33
CA ASP A 239 9.61 16.45 6.58
C ASP A 239 8.29 17.07 6.07
N GLY A 240 7.15 16.50 6.47
CA GLY A 240 5.81 16.92 6.05
C GLY A 240 4.82 16.97 7.19
N PHE A 241 3.59 16.55 6.92
CA PHE A 241 2.47 16.54 7.87
C PHE A 241 1.81 15.17 7.92
N VAL A 242 1.07 14.90 9.01
CA VAL A 242 0.35 13.63 9.19
C VAL A 242 -0.65 13.40 8.06
N VAL A 243 -1.37 14.45 7.66
CA VAL A 243 -2.38 14.41 6.59
C VAL A 243 -2.10 15.48 5.54
N GLU A 244 -2.19 15.13 4.27
CA GLU A 244 -2.14 16.05 3.15
C GLU A 244 -3.54 16.40 2.69
N SER A 245 -4.13 17.47 3.15
CA SER A 245 -5.51 18.01 3.00
C SER A 245 -6.26 17.85 1.66
N LYS A 246 -6.00 16.86 0.83
CA LYS A 246 -6.52 16.77 -0.54
C LYS A 246 -7.71 15.83 -0.71
N GLY A 247 -8.20 15.16 0.34
CA GLY A 247 -9.30 14.19 0.23
C GLY A 247 -9.00 13.00 -0.69
N THR A 248 -7.74 12.71 -0.95
CA THR A 248 -7.27 11.77 -1.97
C THR A 248 -6.68 10.48 -1.39
N GLY A 249 -6.98 10.14 -0.12
CA GLY A 249 -6.34 9.02 0.58
C GLY A 249 -6.43 7.69 -0.16
N ILE A 250 -7.64 7.19 -0.44
CA ILE A 250 -7.80 5.93 -1.18
C ILE A 250 -7.30 6.04 -2.64
N PRO A 251 -7.61 7.10 -3.42
CA PRO A 251 -7.00 7.31 -4.74
C PRO A 251 -5.47 7.31 -4.76
N VAL A 252 -4.81 7.86 -3.74
CA VAL A 252 -3.34 7.81 -3.63
C VAL A 252 -2.86 6.38 -3.43
N ILE A 253 -3.52 5.61 -2.55
CA ILE A 253 -3.20 4.19 -2.34
C ILE A 253 -3.34 3.42 -3.66
N GLU A 254 -4.46 3.59 -4.38
CA GLU A 254 -4.71 2.93 -5.67
C GLU A 254 -3.65 3.31 -6.72
N ALA A 255 -3.29 4.59 -6.83
CA ALA A 255 -2.26 5.05 -7.75
C ALA A 255 -0.88 4.42 -7.45
N GLU A 256 -0.50 4.30 -6.18
CA GLU A 256 0.74 3.65 -5.77
C GLU A 256 0.73 2.14 -6.02
N LEU A 257 -0.40 1.47 -5.80
CA LEU A 257 -0.56 0.06 -6.13
C LEU A 257 -0.50 -0.16 -7.65
N GLN A 258 -1.16 0.70 -8.44
CA GLN A 258 -1.09 0.64 -9.90
C GLN A 258 0.33 0.83 -10.43
N LYS A 259 1.09 1.83 -9.94
CA LYS A 259 2.51 2.02 -10.27
C LYS A 259 3.36 0.80 -9.92
N ALA A 260 2.99 0.13 -8.84
CA ALA A 260 3.67 -1.06 -8.36
C ALA A 260 3.18 -2.35 -9.05
N GLU A 261 2.24 -2.26 -10.01
CA GLU A 261 1.59 -3.39 -10.69
C GLU A 261 0.98 -4.40 -9.72
N MET A 262 0.36 -3.89 -8.66
CA MET A 262 -0.29 -4.68 -7.61
C MET A 262 -1.81 -4.63 -7.77
N PRO A 263 -2.54 -5.61 -7.21
CA PRO A 263 -3.99 -5.59 -7.19
C PRO A 263 -4.54 -4.34 -6.48
N LYS A 264 -5.75 -3.91 -6.87
CA LYS A 264 -6.50 -2.86 -6.19
C LYS A 264 -6.77 -3.23 -4.73
N VAL A 265 -7.02 -2.21 -3.90
CA VAL A 265 -7.43 -2.45 -2.51
C VAL A 265 -8.77 -3.16 -2.45
N GLU A 266 -8.91 -4.01 -1.45
CA GLU A 266 -10.21 -4.55 -1.05
C GLU A 266 -10.69 -3.80 0.18
N ILE A 267 -11.97 -3.44 0.21
CA ILE A 267 -12.58 -2.74 1.33
C ILE A 267 -13.72 -3.58 1.88
N ARG A 268 -13.75 -3.75 3.20
CA ARG A 268 -14.87 -4.31 3.93
C ARG A 268 -15.40 -3.24 4.88
N ASP A 269 -16.63 -2.82 4.67
CA ASP A 269 -17.30 -1.83 5.50
C ASP A 269 -18.51 -2.44 6.19
N THR A 270 -18.67 -2.10 7.46
CA THR A 270 -19.83 -2.43 8.29
C THR A 270 -20.20 -1.20 9.10
N LEU A 271 -21.37 -1.22 9.77
CA LEU A 271 -21.78 -0.11 10.64
C LEU A 271 -20.76 0.20 11.76
N ILE A 272 -19.95 -0.78 12.15
CA ILE A 272 -19.08 -0.69 13.34
C ILE A 272 -17.58 -0.81 13.02
N SER A 273 -17.23 -1.09 11.79
CA SER A 273 -15.83 -1.25 11.41
C SER A 273 -15.59 -1.03 9.91
N PHE A 274 -14.42 -0.53 9.60
CA PHE A 274 -13.89 -0.41 8.24
C PHE A 274 -12.57 -1.17 8.17
N THR A 275 -12.39 -2.01 7.15
CA THR A 275 -11.13 -2.74 6.95
C THR A 275 -10.64 -2.51 5.53
N LEU A 276 -9.42 -1.98 5.42
CA LEU A 276 -8.70 -1.84 4.15
C LEU A 276 -7.70 -2.99 4.03
N ILE A 277 -7.67 -3.65 2.86
CA ILE A 277 -6.84 -4.81 2.60
C ILE A 277 -5.96 -4.52 1.37
N ILE A 278 -4.66 -4.62 1.57
CA ILE A 278 -3.66 -4.55 0.49
C ILE A 278 -3.10 -5.95 0.29
N ARG A 279 -3.27 -6.53 -0.90
CA ARG A 279 -2.68 -7.82 -1.25
C ARG A 279 -1.16 -7.70 -1.33
N LYS A 280 -0.45 -8.72 -0.82
CA LYS A 280 1.00 -8.82 -0.97
C LYS A 280 1.37 -8.85 -2.45
N ARG A 281 2.45 -8.18 -2.81
CA ARG A 281 3.02 -8.27 -4.16
C ARG A 281 3.22 -9.74 -4.51
N GLN A 282 2.58 -10.18 -5.57
CA GLN A 282 2.93 -11.45 -6.17
C GLN A 282 4.27 -11.27 -6.87
N PRO A 283 5.28 -12.13 -6.62
CA PRO A 283 6.40 -12.17 -7.53
C PRO A 283 5.76 -12.33 -8.91
N LYS A 284 6.06 -11.43 -9.86
CA LYS A 284 5.77 -11.77 -11.25
C LYS A 284 6.42 -13.14 -11.39
N THR A 285 5.61 -14.18 -11.49
CA THR A 285 6.09 -15.43 -12.04
C THR A 285 6.79 -14.92 -13.28
N VAL A 286 8.14 -14.93 -13.28
CA VAL A 286 8.81 -14.96 -14.56
C VAL A 286 7.96 -15.97 -15.25
N VAL A 287 7.13 -15.55 -16.22
CA VAL A 287 6.50 -16.51 -17.11
C VAL A 287 7.76 -17.23 -17.55
N GLU A 288 8.07 -18.34 -16.90
CA GLU A 288 8.97 -19.30 -17.47
C GLU A 288 8.36 -19.38 -18.84
N LYS A 289 9.01 -18.67 -19.78
CA LYS A 289 8.68 -18.84 -21.20
C LYS A 289 8.46 -20.29 -21.27
N GLU A 290 7.20 -20.72 -21.43
CA GLU A 290 6.71 -22.08 -21.27
C GLU A 290 7.89 -23.00 -21.52
N PRO A 291 8.32 -23.85 -20.56
CA PRO A 291 9.62 -24.51 -20.66
C PRO A 291 9.63 -25.01 -22.08
N VAL A 292 10.44 -24.34 -22.91
CA VAL A 292 10.45 -24.61 -24.37
C VAL A 292 10.46 -26.09 -24.35
N GLN A 293 9.28 -26.70 -24.63
CA GLN A 293 9.11 -28.14 -24.48
C GLN A 293 10.35 -28.69 -25.15
N LYS A 294 11.31 -29.15 -24.32
CA LYS A 294 12.55 -29.69 -24.87
C LYS A 294 12.03 -30.64 -25.91
N PRO A 295 12.23 -30.34 -27.19
CA PRO A 295 11.50 -31.06 -28.21
C PRO A 295 11.68 -32.53 -27.87
N LEU A 296 10.58 -33.26 -27.78
CA LEU A 296 10.57 -34.72 -27.54
C LEU A 296 11.43 -35.47 -28.59
N LEU A 297 12.14 -34.72 -29.40
CA LEU A 297 13.05 -35.13 -30.47
C LEU A 297 14.50 -35.38 -30.03
N ALA A 298 14.82 -35.29 -28.72
CA ALA A 298 16.17 -35.65 -28.26
C ALA A 298 16.53 -37.15 -28.44
N SER A 299 15.57 -37.99 -28.82
CA SER A 299 15.81 -39.44 -29.05
C SER A 299 15.72 -39.87 -30.52
N LYS A 300 15.23 -39.04 -31.43
CA LYS A 300 15.22 -39.41 -32.86
C LYS A 300 16.34 -38.70 -33.58
N ARG A 301 17.24 -39.46 -34.23
CA ARG A 301 18.24 -38.93 -35.20
C ARG A 301 17.45 -38.44 -36.43
N LEU A 302 17.13 -37.13 -36.47
CA LEU A 302 16.58 -36.52 -37.69
C LEU A 302 17.56 -36.62 -38.81
N SER A 303 17.08 -36.92 -40.01
CA SER A 303 17.89 -36.87 -41.25
C SER A 303 18.24 -35.41 -41.56
N ALA A 304 19.22 -35.18 -42.44
CA ALA A 304 19.63 -33.85 -42.82
C ALA A 304 18.49 -33.01 -43.44
N PRO A 305 17.62 -33.54 -44.34
CA PRO A 305 16.44 -32.79 -44.85
C PRO A 305 15.48 -32.39 -43.78
N GLU A 306 15.13 -33.30 -42.83
CA GLU A 306 14.21 -32.99 -41.71
C GLU A 306 14.79 -31.89 -40.80
N MET A 307 16.09 -31.87 -40.59
CA MET A 307 16.74 -30.83 -39.79
C MET A 307 16.75 -29.46 -40.51
N MET A 308 16.96 -29.44 -41.83
CA MET A 308 16.86 -28.22 -42.63
C MET A 308 15.46 -27.65 -42.63
N GLU A 309 14.41 -28.48 -42.73
CA GLU A 309 13.03 -28.07 -42.67
C GLU A 309 12.68 -27.51 -41.28
N LEU A 310 13.19 -28.11 -40.21
CA LEU A 310 13.03 -27.61 -38.85
C LEU A 310 13.70 -26.27 -38.63
N ILE A 311 14.85 -25.99 -39.26
CA ILE A 311 15.50 -24.69 -39.24
C ILE A 311 14.63 -23.64 -39.94
N LEU A 312 14.09 -23.96 -41.12
CA LEU A 312 13.24 -23.04 -41.89
C LEU A 312 11.97 -22.70 -41.13
N THR A 313 11.26 -23.67 -40.59
CA THR A 313 10.05 -23.45 -39.80
C THR A 313 10.34 -22.68 -38.50
N THR A 314 11.52 -22.88 -37.89
CA THR A 314 11.93 -22.11 -36.73
C THR A 314 12.16 -20.65 -37.03
N LEU A 315 12.86 -20.37 -38.16
CA LEU A 315 13.10 -19.00 -38.65
C LEU A 315 11.80 -18.29 -39.11
N GLU A 316 10.86 -19.05 -39.69
CA GLU A 316 9.57 -18.53 -40.10
C GLU A 316 8.73 -18.07 -38.87
N ARG A 317 8.74 -18.87 -37.82
CA ARG A 317 7.98 -18.61 -36.60
C ARG A 317 8.58 -17.54 -35.70
N LEU A 318 9.91 -17.53 -35.54
CA LEU A 318 10.60 -16.71 -34.54
C LEU A 318 11.35 -15.50 -35.15
N GLY A 319 11.38 -15.40 -36.48
CA GLY A 319 12.15 -14.35 -37.16
C GLY A 319 13.67 -14.58 -37.17
N PRO A 320 14.48 -13.54 -37.41
CA PRO A 320 15.91 -13.65 -37.54
C PRO A 320 16.61 -14.12 -36.24
N LEU A 321 17.34 -15.24 -36.29
CA LEU A 321 18.04 -15.85 -35.16
C LEU A 321 19.53 -16.00 -35.43
N SER A 322 20.35 -15.96 -34.38
CA SER A 322 21.79 -16.33 -34.45
C SER A 322 21.96 -17.86 -34.48
N ALA A 323 23.13 -18.33 -34.92
CA ALA A 323 23.44 -19.77 -34.93
C ALA A 323 23.39 -20.38 -33.50
N LYS A 324 23.66 -19.59 -32.46
CA LYS A 324 23.58 -20.03 -31.07
C LYS A 324 22.12 -20.19 -30.63
N GLU A 325 21.27 -19.20 -30.86
CA GLU A 325 19.84 -19.24 -30.58
C GLU A 325 19.16 -20.41 -31.30
N LEU A 326 19.48 -20.62 -32.60
CA LEU A 326 18.98 -21.77 -33.34
C LEU A 326 19.49 -23.11 -32.78
N SER A 327 20.77 -23.19 -32.36
CA SER A 327 21.32 -24.42 -31.76
C SER A 327 20.60 -24.81 -30.45
N GLU A 328 20.20 -23.82 -29.65
CA GLU A 328 19.43 -24.01 -28.41
C GLU A 328 18.03 -24.53 -28.72
N HIS A 329 17.34 -23.96 -29.72
CA HIS A 329 16.00 -24.43 -30.14
C HIS A 329 16.01 -25.83 -30.78
N LEU A 330 17.08 -26.20 -31.48
CA LEU A 330 17.20 -27.48 -32.18
C LEU A 330 17.77 -28.59 -31.30
N GLY A 331 18.29 -28.28 -30.13
CA GLY A 331 18.99 -29.23 -29.25
C GLY A 331 20.23 -29.84 -29.90
N ARG A 332 20.94 -29.07 -30.73
CA ARG A 332 22.18 -29.49 -31.47
C ARG A 332 23.35 -28.56 -31.18
N SER A 333 24.56 -29.00 -31.50
CA SER A 333 25.71 -28.14 -31.31
C SER A 333 25.70 -26.97 -32.31
N ALA A 334 26.20 -25.79 -31.88
CA ALA A 334 26.33 -24.62 -32.75
C ALA A 334 27.13 -24.88 -34.02
N ALA A 335 28.12 -25.80 -33.97
CA ALA A 335 28.90 -26.21 -35.13
C ALA A 335 28.04 -26.99 -36.15
N THR A 336 27.22 -27.94 -35.68
CA THR A 336 26.30 -28.70 -36.52
C THR A 336 25.24 -27.79 -37.16
N THR A 337 24.66 -26.87 -36.36
CA THR A 337 23.68 -25.90 -36.86
C THR A 337 24.27 -24.96 -37.93
N LYS A 338 25.52 -24.52 -37.77
CA LYS A 338 26.19 -23.72 -38.78
C LYS A 338 26.39 -24.46 -40.09
N ASN A 339 26.64 -25.77 -40.09
CA ASN A 339 26.78 -26.55 -41.33
C ASN A 339 25.43 -26.58 -42.08
N TYR A 340 24.33 -26.87 -41.43
CA TYR A 340 23.02 -26.82 -42.08
C TYR A 340 22.63 -25.40 -42.56
N LEU A 341 22.96 -24.36 -41.80
CA LEU A 341 22.75 -22.97 -42.24
C LEU A 341 23.55 -22.65 -43.49
N LYS A 342 24.78 -23.18 -43.61
CA LYS A 342 25.62 -23.00 -44.81
C LYS A 342 24.97 -23.63 -46.02
N ASP A 343 24.44 -24.85 -45.89
CA ASP A 343 23.74 -25.55 -46.96
C ASP A 343 22.46 -24.79 -47.36
N LEU A 344 21.68 -24.32 -46.40
CA LEU A 344 20.47 -23.53 -46.67
C LEU A 344 20.76 -22.15 -47.29
N ILE A 345 21.91 -21.56 -47.04
CA ILE A 345 22.38 -20.35 -47.70
C ILE A 345 22.76 -20.64 -49.14
N ASN A 346 23.49 -21.76 -49.39
CA ASN A 346 23.82 -22.19 -50.74
C ASN A 346 22.59 -22.52 -51.60
N ASP A 347 21.54 -23.08 -50.93
CA ASP A 347 20.22 -23.34 -51.54
C ASP A 347 19.37 -22.07 -51.72
N GLY A 348 19.85 -20.90 -51.33
CA GLY A 348 19.13 -19.62 -51.45
C GLY A 348 17.89 -19.48 -50.56
N LYS A 349 17.68 -20.35 -49.56
CA LYS A 349 16.55 -20.35 -48.68
C LYS A 349 16.70 -19.47 -47.44
N VAL A 350 17.95 -19.22 -47.02
CA VAL A 350 18.30 -18.44 -45.83
C VAL A 350 19.40 -17.43 -46.25
N ILE A 351 19.29 -16.23 -45.68
CA ILE A 351 20.31 -15.18 -45.87
C ILE A 351 20.89 -14.72 -44.53
N GLN A 352 22.13 -14.24 -44.61
CA GLN A 352 22.80 -13.60 -43.48
C GLN A 352 22.39 -12.13 -43.38
N THR A 353 22.16 -11.62 -42.17
CA THR A 353 21.77 -10.22 -41.95
C THR A 353 22.98 -9.28 -41.84
N GLU A 354 24.18 -9.82 -41.59
CA GLU A 354 25.40 -9.08 -41.35
C GLU A 354 26.55 -9.69 -42.15
N PRO A 355 27.66 -8.95 -42.40
CA PRO A 355 28.86 -9.48 -43.05
C PRO A 355 29.40 -10.71 -42.30
N SER A 356 30.01 -11.62 -43.06
CA SER A 356 30.59 -12.84 -42.50
C SER A 356 31.61 -12.51 -41.39
N ARG A 357 31.53 -13.21 -40.24
CA ARG A 357 32.28 -13.03 -38.98
C ARG A 357 31.81 -11.90 -38.06
N SER A 358 30.71 -11.22 -38.34
CA SER A 358 30.12 -10.27 -37.37
C SER A 358 29.65 -10.99 -36.10
N PRO A 359 29.96 -10.50 -34.90
CA PRO A 359 29.43 -11.06 -33.65
C PRO A 359 27.90 -10.88 -33.51
N LYS A 360 27.29 -9.99 -34.32
CA LYS A 360 25.87 -9.72 -34.39
C LYS A 360 25.15 -10.52 -35.49
N GLN A 361 25.82 -11.49 -36.10
CA GLN A 361 25.30 -12.28 -37.21
C GLN A 361 24.00 -13.00 -36.84
N ARG A 362 22.94 -12.76 -37.63
CA ARG A 362 21.68 -13.48 -37.62
C ARG A 362 21.34 -14.05 -38.99
N TYR A 363 20.42 -15.01 -38.99
CA TYR A 363 19.97 -15.69 -40.21
C TYR A 363 18.45 -15.48 -40.34
N ARG A 364 17.96 -15.18 -41.52
CA ARG A 364 16.55 -15.05 -41.83
C ARG A 364 16.21 -15.77 -43.14
N LEU A 365 14.92 -16.05 -43.32
CA LEU A 365 14.46 -16.59 -44.59
C LEU A 365 14.67 -15.57 -45.71
N THR A 366 14.92 -16.06 -46.92
CA THR A 366 14.92 -15.25 -48.12
C THR A 366 13.49 -14.83 -48.43
N ASP A 367 13.25 -13.54 -48.67
CA ASP A 367 11.96 -13.08 -49.13
C ASP A 367 11.67 -13.76 -50.47
N ARG A 368 10.60 -14.55 -50.58
CA ARG A 368 10.20 -15.14 -51.83
C ARG A 368 9.82 -14.02 -52.82
N PRO A 369 10.22 -14.08 -54.09
CA PRO A 369 9.73 -13.17 -55.11
C PRO A 369 8.26 -13.35 -55.36
#